data_da64884a3969a2474afb63be7a8e7290
#
_entry.id   da64884a3969a2474afb63be7a8e7290
#
_cell.length_a   1.000
_cell.length_b   1.000
_cell.length_c   1.000
_cell.angle_alpha   90.00
_cell.angle_beta   90.00
_cell.angle_gamma   90.00
#
_symmetry.space_group_name_H-M   'P 1'
#
loop_
_entity.id
_entity.type
_entity.pdbx_description
1 polymer ?
#
loop_
_entity_poly.entity_id
_entity_poly.type
_entity_poly.pdbx_seq_one_letter_code
_entity_poly.pdbx_strand_id
1 'polypeptide(L)'
;MNRKSWGFTLAAAAVALLPLAGYLAFRKYIRKKGPIALLDVKAVAEKSLPGRAAAQYLRTIKNILERNIESVRKQYVGKENSLEAIKAVQQAQTSCQQQILIYQRKLDEEIHNLIEQAVHTWLAVHSEVTTVMPTDSTLGYKTFADITDEIIAEIKWYKPSFPPLPREKK
;
A
#
# COMPACT_ATOMS: atom_id res chain seq x y z
N MET A 1 42.83 31.91 -42.33
CA MET A 1 42.12 31.45 -41.07
C MET A 1 40.66 31.22 -41.39
N ASN A 2 40.26 29.96 -41.34
CA ASN A 2 39.00 29.44 -41.90
C ASN A 2 37.82 29.58 -40.93
N ARG A 3 36.97 30.60 -41.15
CA ARG A 3 35.74 30.84 -40.34
C ARG A 3 34.50 30.08 -40.83
N LYS A 4 34.65 29.16 -41.81
CA LYS A 4 33.50 28.48 -42.46
C LYS A 4 33.13 27.11 -41.93
N SER A 5 33.87 26.52 -40.96
CA SER A 5 33.64 25.13 -40.50
C SER A 5 32.72 25.02 -39.26
N TRP A 6 32.43 26.10 -38.53
CA TRP A 6 31.65 26.03 -37.30
C TRP A 6 30.12 26.07 -37.55
N GLY A 7 29.69 26.58 -38.70
CA GLY A 7 28.27 26.60 -39.03
C GLY A 7 27.66 25.23 -39.36
N PHE A 8 28.47 24.34 -39.97
CA PHE A 8 28.00 23.00 -40.36
C PHE A 8 27.86 22.03 -39.20
N THR A 9 28.66 22.14 -38.17
CA THR A 9 28.60 21.26 -36.98
C THR A 9 27.40 21.56 -36.07
N LEU A 10 27.01 22.83 -35.96
CA LEU A 10 25.80 23.21 -35.19
C LEU A 10 24.50 22.82 -35.89
N ALA A 11 24.44 22.91 -37.22
CA ALA A 11 23.29 22.49 -38.02
C ALA A 11 23.09 20.98 -37.98
N ALA A 12 24.16 20.18 -38.01
CA ALA A 12 24.08 18.72 -37.92
C ALA A 12 23.59 18.24 -36.52
N ALA A 13 24.01 18.91 -35.45
CA ALA A 13 23.55 18.59 -34.09
C ALA A 13 22.07 18.90 -33.89
N ALA A 14 21.55 19.99 -34.47
CA ALA A 14 20.11 20.36 -34.38
C ALA A 14 19.22 19.37 -35.14
N VAL A 15 19.67 18.85 -36.29
CA VAL A 15 18.92 17.86 -37.10
C VAL A 15 18.88 16.49 -36.40
N ALA A 16 19.86 16.12 -35.60
CA ALA A 16 19.90 14.85 -34.86
C ALA A 16 19.01 14.90 -33.59
N LEU A 17 18.78 16.08 -32.99
CA LEU A 17 17.97 16.23 -31.79
C LEU A 17 16.45 16.24 -32.07
N LEU A 18 16.01 16.66 -33.27
CA LEU A 18 14.60 16.69 -33.66
C LEU A 18 13.94 15.30 -33.66
N PRO A 19 14.54 14.23 -34.24
CA PRO A 19 13.94 12.91 -34.19
C PRO A 19 13.93 12.32 -32.78
N LEU A 20 14.93 12.66 -31.93
CA LEU A 20 14.96 12.21 -30.55
C LEU A 20 13.85 12.84 -29.70
N ALA A 21 13.62 14.14 -29.84
CA ALA A 21 12.52 14.85 -29.18
C ALA A 21 11.14 14.36 -29.68
N GLY A 22 11.03 14.14 -31.01
CA GLY A 22 9.84 13.50 -31.62
C GLY A 22 9.61 12.07 -31.13
N TYR A 23 10.68 11.28 -31.02
CA TYR A 23 10.59 9.91 -30.48
C TYR A 23 10.18 9.88 -29.01
N LEU A 24 10.71 10.77 -28.18
CA LEU A 24 10.34 10.88 -26.76
C LEU A 24 8.89 11.38 -26.58
N ALA A 25 8.47 12.35 -27.39
CA ALA A 25 7.07 12.83 -27.40
C ALA A 25 6.12 11.73 -27.93
N PHE A 26 6.51 11.01 -28.98
CA PHE A 26 5.77 9.88 -29.54
C PHE A 26 5.70 8.70 -28.56
N ARG A 27 6.79 8.38 -27.86
CA ARG A 27 6.81 7.37 -26.80
C ARG A 27 5.91 7.75 -25.62
N LYS A 28 5.85 9.03 -25.26
CA LYS A 28 4.94 9.55 -24.24
C LYS A 28 3.47 9.53 -24.73
N TYR A 29 3.24 9.76 -26.01
CA TYR A 29 1.91 9.72 -26.63
C TYR A 29 1.37 8.29 -26.80
N ILE A 30 2.23 7.31 -27.17
CA ILE A 30 1.84 5.90 -27.30
C ILE A 30 1.53 5.25 -25.93
N ARG A 31 2.06 5.81 -24.84
CA ARG A 31 1.72 5.38 -23.47
C ARG A 31 0.41 5.99 -22.95
N LYS A 32 -0.51 6.37 -23.83
CA LYS A 32 -1.86 6.71 -23.38
C LYS A 32 -2.45 5.45 -22.75
N LYS A 33 -2.68 5.51 -21.46
CA LYS A 33 -3.44 4.51 -20.73
C LYS A 33 -4.79 4.38 -21.45
N GLY A 34 -5.24 3.15 -21.67
CA GLY A 34 -6.59 2.92 -22.19
C GLY A 34 -7.64 3.39 -21.18
N PRO A 35 -8.93 3.26 -21.51
CA PRO A 35 -10.02 3.66 -20.62
C PRO A 35 -10.06 2.89 -19.30
N ILE A 36 -9.33 1.78 -19.21
CA ILE A 36 -9.25 0.92 -18.03
C ILE A 36 -7.80 0.89 -17.54
N ALA A 37 -7.59 1.22 -16.28
CA ALA A 37 -6.35 1.03 -15.55
C ALA A 37 -6.47 -0.16 -14.57
N LEU A 38 -5.35 -0.74 -14.20
CA LEU A 38 -5.28 -1.90 -13.31
C LEU A 38 -4.50 -1.55 -12.06
N LEU A 39 -4.91 -2.10 -10.92
CA LEU A 39 -4.35 -1.83 -9.62
C LEU A 39 -4.15 -3.12 -8.84
N ASP A 40 -2.92 -3.41 -8.45
CA ASP A 40 -2.64 -4.44 -7.44
C ASP A 40 -2.86 -3.86 -6.04
N VAL A 41 -4.10 -3.99 -5.56
CA VAL A 41 -4.53 -3.50 -4.25
C VAL A 41 -3.68 -4.08 -3.12
N LYS A 42 -3.32 -5.36 -3.23
CA LYS A 42 -2.48 -6.05 -2.24
C LYS A 42 -1.07 -5.46 -2.23
N ALA A 43 -0.46 -5.24 -3.39
CA ALA A 43 0.85 -4.62 -3.47
C ALA A 43 0.84 -3.19 -2.90
N VAL A 44 -0.21 -2.40 -3.14
CA VAL A 44 -0.37 -1.07 -2.51
C VAL A 44 -0.46 -1.19 -1.00
N ALA A 45 -1.31 -2.09 -0.48
CA ALA A 45 -1.46 -2.29 0.96
C ALA A 45 -0.16 -2.75 1.64
N GLU A 46 0.65 -3.59 0.98
CA GLU A 46 1.89 -4.11 1.55
C GLU A 46 3.07 -3.13 1.43
N LYS A 47 3.20 -2.42 0.31
CA LYS A 47 4.39 -1.63 -0.02
C LYS A 47 4.27 -0.15 0.35
N SER A 48 3.06 0.39 0.48
CA SER A 48 2.84 1.80 0.81
C SER A 48 3.27 2.15 2.24
N LEU A 49 3.52 3.43 2.50
CA LEU A 49 3.84 3.90 3.86
C LEU A 49 2.70 3.65 4.84
N PRO A 50 1.42 4.00 4.53
CA PRO A 50 0.30 3.69 5.42
C PRO A 50 0.12 2.19 5.67
N GLY A 51 0.27 1.35 4.65
CA GLY A 51 0.13 -0.10 4.80
C GLY A 51 1.20 -0.71 5.71
N ARG A 52 2.46 -0.28 5.55
CA ARG A 52 3.54 -0.70 6.47
C ARG A 52 3.32 -0.20 7.88
N ALA A 53 2.80 1.01 8.05
CA ALA A 53 2.45 1.55 9.36
C ALA A 53 1.31 0.73 10.00
N ALA A 54 0.28 0.34 9.26
CA ALA A 54 -0.80 -0.53 9.73
C ALA A 54 -0.27 -1.91 10.15
N ALA A 55 0.62 -2.52 9.38
CA ALA A 55 1.25 -3.79 9.73
C ALA A 55 2.08 -3.69 11.01
N GLN A 56 2.84 -2.61 11.19
CA GLN A 56 3.59 -2.36 12.43
C GLN A 56 2.65 -2.13 13.62
N TYR A 57 1.57 -1.39 13.41
CA TYR A 57 0.57 -1.14 14.44
C TYR A 57 -0.12 -2.44 14.90
N LEU A 58 -0.48 -3.31 13.97
CA LEU A 58 -1.04 -4.63 14.28
C LEU A 58 -0.07 -5.51 15.08
N ARG A 59 1.24 -5.46 14.78
CA ARG A 59 2.27 -6.14 15.58
C ARG A 59 2.29 -5.62 17.02
N THR A 60 2.19 -4.30 17.22
CA THR A 60 2.12 -3.69 18.55
C THR A 60 0.90 -4.19 19.32
N ILE A 61 -0.26 -4.25 18.67
CA ILE A 61 -1.50 -4.79 19.26
C ILE A 61 -1.30 -6.24 19.70
N LYS A 62 -0.76 -7.09 18.81
CA LYS A 62 -0.48 -8.50 19.13
C LYS A 62 0.41 -8.64 20.35
N ASN A 63 1.49 -7.88 20.43
CA ASN A 63 2.41 -7.90 21.56
C ASN A 63 1.75 -7.48 22.89
N ILE A 64 0.84 -6.49 22.87
CA ILE A 64 0.08 -6.07 24.05
C ILE A 64 -0.87 -7.20 24.50
N LEU A 65 -1.58 -7.80 23.55
CA LEU A 65 -2.55 -8.86 23.84
C LEU A 65 -1.85 -10.15 24.33
N GLU A 66 -0.69 -10.49 23.78
CA GLU A 66 0.15 -11.59 24.28
C GLU A 66 0.60 -11.38 25.73
N ARG A 67 1.04 -10.14 26.06
CA ARG A 67 1.38 -9.77 27.46
C ARG A 67 0.18 -9.89 28.39
N ASN A 68 -1.01 -9.57 27.92
CA ASN A 68 -2.24 -9.76 28.68
C ASN A 68 -2.52 -11.23 28.97
N ILE A 69 -2.28 -12.16 28.02
CA ILE A 69 -2.40 -13.61 28.27
C ILE A 69 -1.36 -14.04 29.29
N GLU A 70 -0.13 -13.56 29.17
CA GLU A 70 0.95 -13.90 30.11
C GLU A 70 0.67 -13.38 31.53
N SER A 71 0.05 -12.20 31.66
CA SER A 71 -0.45 -11.68 32.95
C SER A 71 -1.47 -12.63 33.60
N VAL A 72 -2.41 -13.18 32.80
CA VAL A 72 -3.35 -14.17 33.29
C VAL A 72 -2.63 -15.44 33.75
N ARG A 73 -1.67 -15.96 32.97
CA ARG A 73 -0.89 -17.14 33.37
C ARG A 73 -0.15 -16.95 34.69
N LYS A 74 0.46 -15.77 34.90
CA LYS A 74 1.17 -15.43 36.13
C LYS A 74 0.30 -15.49 37.40
N GLN A 75 -1.02 -15.23 37.28
CA GLN A 75 -1.96 -15.30 38.40
C GLN A 75 -2.16 -16.72 38.90
N TYR A 76 -1.82 -17.74 38.09
CA TYR A 76 -1.99 -19.15 38.41
C TYR A 76 -0.67 -19.91 38.59
N VAL A 77 0.44 -19.20 38.85
CA VAL A 77 1.72 -19.82 39.12
C VAL A 77 1.61 -20.77 40.30
N GLY A 78 2.06 -22.03 40.12
CA GLY A 78 1.91 -23.11 41.11
C GLY A 78 0.56 -23.83 41.11
N LYS A 79 -0.39 -23.40 40.25
CA LYS A 79 -1.71 -24.04 40.05
C LYS A 79 -2.04 -24.21 38.57
N GLU A 80 -1.05 -24.29 37.73
CA GLU A 80 -1.17 -24.27 36.26
C GLU A 80 -2.06 -25.38 35.72
N ASN A 81 -2.07 -26.56 36.43
CA ASN A 81 -2.87 -27.71 36.04
C ASN A 81 -4.28 -27.72 36.65
N SER A 82 -4.67 -26.69 37.38
CA SER A 82 -6.04 -26.58 37.88
C SER A 82 -7.02 -26.32 36.72
N LEU A 83 -8.22 -26.88 36.81
CA LEU A 83 -9.26 -26.67 35.80
C LEU A 83 -9.59 -25.19 35.65
N GLU A 84 -9.51 -24.43 36.73
CA GLU A 84 -9.74 -22.99 36.75
C GLU A 84 -8.66 -22.25 35.96
N ALA A 85 -7.40 -22.54 36.17
CA ALA A 85 -6.28 -21.95 35.42
C ALA A 85 -6.38 -22.23 33.92
N ILE A 86 -6.65 -23.48 33.55
CA ILE A 86 -6.81 -23.90 32.17
C ILE A 86 -7.94 -23.10 31.50
N LYS A 87 -9.12 -23.04 32.15
CA LYS A 87 -10.26 -22.27 31.61
C LYS A 87 -9.96 -20.78 31.48
N ALA A 88 -9.32 -20.16 32.47
CA ALA A 88 -8.98 -18.73 32.46
C ALA A 88 -8.00 -18.39 31.31
N VAL A 89 -6.97 -19.19 31.12
CA VAL A 89 -6.00 -19.00 30.03
C VAL A 89 -6.64 -19.21 28.68
N GLN A 90 -7.46 -20.25 28.51
CA GLN A 90 -8.17 -20.53 27.28
C GLN A 90 -9.15 -19.38 26.91
N GLN A 91 -9.88 -18.87 27.89
CA GLN A 91 -10.78 -17.73 27.70
C GLN A 91 -10.01 -16.46 27.30
N ALA A 92 -8.87 -16.20 27.94
CA ALA A 92 -7.99 -15.08 27.59
C ALA A 92 -7.47 -15.21 26.16
N GLN A 93 -7.02 -16.40 25.76
CA GLN A 93 -6.55 -16.66 24.40
C GLN A 93 -7.65 -16.43 23.35
N THR A 94 -8.83 -16.98 23.57
CA THR A 94 -10.00 -16.79 22.66
C THR A 94 -10.37 -15.32 22.54
N SER A 95 -10.43 -14.60 23.66
CA SER A 95 -10.72 -13.17 23.68
C SER A 95 -9.66 -12.35 22.91
N CYS A 96 -8.38 -12.67 23.11
CA CYS A 96 -7.29 -12.01 22.39
C CYS A 96 -7.35 -12.29 20.90
N GLN A 97 -7.62 -13.52 20.47
CA GLN A 97 -7.78 -13.84 19.04
C GLN A 97 -8.93 -13.04 18.40
N GLN A 98 -10.07 -12.97 19.09
CA GLN A 98 -11.21 -12.16 18.61
C GLN A 98 -10.84 -10.68 18.49
N GLN A 99 -10.13 -10.13 19.48
CA GLN A 99 -9.67 -8.75 19.42
C GLN A 99 -8.71 -8.51 18.26
N ILE A 100 -7.74 -9.41 18.02
CA ILE A 100 -6.81 -9.31 16.89
C ILE A 100 -7.59 -9.23 15.57
N LEU A 101 -8.59 -10.10 15.37
CA LEU A 101 -9.42 -10.09 14.16
C LEU A 101 -10.20 -8.78 13.98
N ILE A 102 -10.72 -8.22 15.08
CA ILE A 102 -11.43 -6.93 15.05
C ILE A 102 -10.46 -5.80 14.65
N TYR A 103 -9.26 -5.76 15.25
CA TYR A 103 -8.26 -4.75 14.91
C TYR A 103 -7.78 -4.90 13.47
N GLN A 104 -7.52 -6.12 13.04
CA GLN A 104 -7.11 -6.39 11.66
C GLN A 104 -8.14 -5.87 10.67
N ARG A 105 -9.43 -6.20 10.86
CA ARG A 105 -10.50 -5.71 9.98
C ARG A 105 -10.54 -4.18 9.94
N LYS A 106 -10.44 -3.50 11.08
CA LYS A 106 -10.44 -2.03 11.11
C LYS A 106 -9.24 -1.42 10.39
N LEU A 107 -8.07 -2.04 10.49
CA LEU A 107 -6.88 -1.58 9.78
C LEU A 107 -7.00 -1.82 8.28
N ASP A 108 -7.54 -2.98 7.89
CA ASP A 108 -7.78 -3.31 6.48
C ASP A 108 -8.80 -2.34 5.85
N GLU A 109 -9.89 -2.03 6.57
CA GLU A 109 -10.90 -1.03 6.16
C GLU A 109 -10.28 0.36 6.00
N GLU A 110 -9.43 0.80 6.94
CA GLU A 110 -8.76 2.09 6.88
C GLU A 110 -7.82 2.17 5.67
N ILE A 111 -6.99 1.14 5.45
CA ILE A 111 -6.08 1.11 4.29
C ILE A 111 -6.86 1.07 2.97
N HIS A 112 -7.96 0.32 2.92
CA HIS A 112 -8.82 0.27 1.74
C HIS A 112 -9.41 1.65 1.41
N ASN A 113 -9.92 2.36 2.40
CA ASN A 113 -10.45 3.72 2.24
C ASN A 113 -9.38 4.71 1.73
N LEU A 114 -8.13 4.59 2.23
CA LEU A 114 -7.02 5.43 1.75
C LEU A 114 -6.64 5.11 0.30
N ILE A 115 -6.68 3.83 -0.10
CA ILE A 115 -6.46 3.41 -1.48
C ILE A 115 -7.55 3.98 -2.38
N GLU A 116 -8.82 3.89 -1.99
CA GLU A 116 -9.93 4.46 -2.75
C GLU A 116 -9.77 5.98 -2.94
N GLN A 117 -9.41 6.70 -1.88
CA GLN A 117 -9.17 8.14 -1.95
C GLN A 117 -8.03 8.48 -2.92
N ALA A 118 -6.92 7.71 -2.85
CA ALA A 118 -5.78 7.90 -3.75
C ALA A 118 -6.17 7.61 -5.22
N VAL A 119 -6.97 6.57 -5.46
CA VAL A 119 -7.50 6.24 -6.79
C VAL A 119 -8.41 7.36 -7.31
N HIS A 120 -9.30 7.89 -6.49
CA HIS A 120 -10.17 9.01 -6.89
C HIS A 120 -9.36 10.27 -7.23
N THR A 121 -8.35 10.60 -6.42
CA THR A 121 -7.46 11.74 -6.68
C THR A 121 -6.70 11.53 -7.99
N TRP A 122 -6.18 10.32 -8.19
CA TRP A 122 -5.46 9.96 -9.42
C TRP A 122 -6.37 10.04 -10.66
N LEU A 123 -7.60 9.51 -10.60
CA LEU A 123 -8.58 9.58 -11.69
C LEU A 123 -8.97 11.01 -12.06
N ALA A 124 -9.01 11.93 -11.09
CA ALA A 124 -9.37 13.32 -11.33
C ALA A 124 -8.37 14.04 -12.27
N VAL A 125 -7.11 13.58 -12.34
CA VAL A 125 -6.07 14.15 -13.19
C VAL A 125 -5.78 13.31 -14.45
N HIS A 126 -6.39 12.12 -14.57
CA HIS A 126 -6.21 11.19 -15.69
C HIS A 126 -7.55 10.97 -16.42
N SER A 127 -8.05 12.01 -17.06
CA SER A 127 -9.37 12.02 -17.73
C SER A 127 -9.53 10.98 -18.84
N GLU A 128 -8.44 10.42 -19.36
CA GLU A 128 -8.42 9.34 -20.35
C GLU A 128 -8.79 7.97 -19.75
N VAL A 129 -8.72 7.83 -18.42
CA VAL A 129 -9.08 6.60 -17.69
C VAL A 129 -10.45 6.78 -17.06
N THR A 130 -11.35 5.87 -17.35
CA THR A 130 -12.73 5.88 -16.83
C THR A 130 -12.95 4.89 -15.69
N THR A 131 -12.09 3.85 -15.59
CA THR A 131 -12.27 2.76 -14.64
C THR A 131 -10.92 2.22 -14.16
N VAL A 132 -10.82 1.94 -12.87
CA VAL A 132 -9.72 1.19 -12.27
C VAL A 132 -10.25 -0.16 -11.82
N MET A 133 -9.58 -1.24 -12.20
CA MET A 133 -9.96 -2.61 -11.85
C MET A 133 -8.82 -3.28 -11.06
N PRO A 134 -9.14 -4.14 -10.09
CA PRO A 134 -8.14 -4.97 -9.42
C PRO A 134 -7.44 -5.92 -10.40
N THR A 135 -6.13 -6.11 -10.24
CA THR A 135 -5.35 -7.03 -11.10
C THR A 135 -5.76 -8.48 -10.95
N ASP A 136 -6.20 -8.90 -9.76
CA ASP A 136 -6.68 -10.25 -9.46
C ASP A 136 -8.00 -10.62 -10.18
N SER A 137 -8.73 -9.59 -10.66
CA SER A 137 -9.95 -9.76 -11.44
C SER A 137 -9.67 -9.88 -12.94
N THR A 138 -8.41 -9.94 -13.38
CA THR A 138 -8.00 -9.99 -14.80
C THR A 138 -7.14 -11.20 -15.10
N LEU A 139 -7.36 -11.83 -16.27
CA LEU A 139 -6.54 -12.97 -16.73
C LEU A 139 -5.17 -12.57 -17.28
N GLY A 140 -4.99 -11.31 -17.63
CA GLY A 140 -3.74 -10.75 -18.14
C GLY A 140 -3.90 -9.34 -18.62
N TYR A 141 -2.80 -8.57 -18.58
CA TYR A 141 -2.78 -7.15 -18.96
C TYR A 141 -1.42 -6.72 -19.45
N LYS A 142 -1.38 -5.56 -20.10
CA LYS A 142 -0.13 -4.92 -20.48
C LYS A 142 0.36 -4.05 -19.33
N THR A 143 1.67 -4.07 -19.06
CA THR A 143 2.30 -3.35 -17.93
C THR A 143 2.01 -1.84 -17.91
N PHE A 144 1.74 -1.22 -19.04
CA PHE A 144 1.41 0.20 -19.10
C PHE A 144 -0.01 0.54 -18.57
N ALA A 145 -0.89 -0.46 -18.40
CA ALA A 145 -2.20 -0.28 -17.78
C ALA A 145 -2.13 -0.37 -16.25
N ASP A 146 -1.02 -0.86 -15.70
CA ASP A 146 -0.80 -0.98 -14.26
C ASP A 146 -0.41 0.39 -13.67
N ILE A 147 -1.18 0.83 -12.68
CA ILE A 147 -1.00 2.10 -11.96
C ILE A 147 -0.56 1.90 -10.51
N THR A 148 -0.18 0.69 -10.14
CA THR A 148 0.14 0.32 -8.75
C THR A 148 1.20 1.22 -8.14
N ASP A 149 2.31 1.47 -8.86
CA ASP A 149 3.39 2.32 -8.36
C ASP A 149 2.97 3.80 -8.25
N GLU A 150 2.07 4.26 -9.12
CA GLU A 150 1.52 5.61 -9.10
C GLU A 150 0.64 5.80 -7.86
N ILE A 151 -0.23 4.82 -7.55
CA ILE A 151 -1.07 4.86 -6.35
C ILE A 151 -0.22 4.72 -5.08
N ILE A 152 0.84 3.89 -5.07
CA ILE A 152 1.79 3.83 -3.95
C ILE A 152 2.45 5.20 -3.72
N ALA A 153 2.78 5.93 -4.79
CA ALA A 153 3.37 7.26 -4.68
C ALA A 153 2.36 8.30 -4.18
N GLU A 154 1.09 8.20 -4.59
CA GLU A 154 0.01 9.10 -4.17
C GLU A 154 -0.37 8.89 -2.70
N ILE A 155 -0.61 7.64 -2.29
CA ILE A 155 -1.10 7.30 -0.95
C ILE A 155 -0.12 7.67 0.18
N LYS A 156 1.16 7.89 -0.12
CA LYS A 156 2.16 8.30 0.90
C LYS A 156 1.83 9.62 1.61
N TRP A 157 1.01 10.47 1.00
CA TRP A 157 0.61 11.75 1.56
C TRP A 157 -0.57 11.65 2.53
N TYR A 158 -1.26 10.52 2.56
CA TYR A 158 -2.40 10.29 3.43
C TYR A 158 -1.95 9.73 4.78
N LYS A 159 -2.53 10.27 5.85
CA LYS A 159 -2.25 9.82 7.22
C LYS A 159 -3.33 8.84 7.65
N PRO A 160 -2.98 7.58 7.95
CA PRO A 160 -3.97 6.63 8.46
C PRO A 160 -4.44 7.01 9.87
N SER A 161 -5.72 6.81 10.13
CA SER A 161 -6.34 6.98 11.45
C SER A 161 -6.55 5.62 12.11
N PHE A 162 -5.64 5.23 12.99
CA PHE A 162 -5.71 3.94 13.66
C PHE A 162 -6.58 3.98 14.92
N PRO A 163 -7.32 2.89 15.21
CA PRO A 163 -8.08 2.78 16.46
C PRO A 163 -7.14 2.82 17.66
N PRO A 164 -7.61 3.22 18.87
CA PRO A 164 -6.75 3.24 20.05
C PRO A 164 -6.20 1.87 20.40
N LEU A 165 -4.97 1.84 20.95
CA LEU A 165 -4.34 0.60 21.39
C LEU A 165 -5.17 -0.08 22.51
N PRO A 166 -5.16 -1.43 22.58
CA PRO A 166 -5.80 -2.14 23.68
C PRO A 166 -5.09 -1.79 25.01
N ARG A 167 -5.84 -1.79 26.09
CA ARG A 167 -5.28 -1.56 27.43
C ARG A 167 -4.43 -2.74 27.84
N GLU A 168 -3.24 -2.43 28.38
CA GLU A 168 -2.38 -3.42 29.01
C GLU A 168 -2.94 -3.74 30.42
N LYS A 169 -3.22 -5.01 30.68
CA LYS A 169 -3.59 -5.47 32.03
C LYS A 169 -2.32 -5.59 32.86
N LYS A 170 -2.27 -4.83 33.95
CA LYS A 170 -1.20 -4.91 34.93
C LYS A 170 -1.36 -6.15 35.80
#